data_0f61f83d9a1b7cf74845cd7612423469
#
_entry.id   0f61f83d9a1b7cf74845cd7612423469
#
_cell.length_a   1.000
_cell.length_b   1.000
_cell.length_c   1.000
_cell.angle_alpha   90.00
_cell.angle_beta   90.00
_cell.angle_gamma   90.00
#
_symmetry.space_group_name_H-M   'P 1'
#
loop_
_entity.id
_entity.type
_entity.pdbx_description
1 polymer ?
#
loop_
_entity_poly.entity_id
_entity_poly.type
_entity_poly.pdbx_seq_one_letter_code
_entity_poly.pdbx_strand_id
1 'polypeptide(L)'
;MEEALHPVRLGASKSSAPAELVSIGTSARLHFGFLDPSGRGQRPFGSFGLALDRPRTRLTLRRAPAFNVTGVDCARAETYLRTTAASLGVAGAYHLHLDEVILSHAGLGSGTQLALAIGAAVAALEGISPDLRAIAARLDRGKRSGIGIATFAEGGAVLDGGPGAGTLPPALCRLPFPREWRVLLIFDPATTGMHGASETAAFASLPDFPEAETAELCRRVLLGALPALVESDFKTFCDQVGYMQERMGAYFGPLQGGAYVSAGVAEVQDWLARQGLTGLGQSSWGPTGFAFAASEAEGQKLLAAA
;
A
#
# COMPACT_ATOMS: atom_id res chain seq x y z
N MET A 1 4.25 24.85 12.30
CA MET A 1 3.57 23.92 13.22
C MET A 1 2.66 23.08 12.35
N GLU A 2 3.20 22.01 11.77
CA GLU A 2 2.54 21.13 10.82
C GLU A 2 1.83 20.04 11.62
N GLU A 3 0.52 20.04 11.56
CA GLU A 3 -0.35 19.10 12.25
C GLU A 3 -0.06 17.69 11.74
N ALA A 4 0.49 16.83 12.58
CA ALA A 4 0.67 15.40 12.28
C ALA A 4 -0.73 14.80 12.02
N LEU A 5 -1.03 14.53 10.75
CA LEU A 5 -2.27 13.86 10.35
C LEU A 5 -2.22 12.41 10.86
N HIS A 6 -2.96 12.17 11.94
CA HIS A 6 -3.30 10.82 12.35
C HIS A 6 -4.06 10.09 11.23
N PRO A 7 -3.97 8.74 11.15
CA PRO A 7 -4.78 7.96 10.22
C PRO A 7 -6.24 8.36 10.36
N VAL A 8 -6.99 8.27 9.25
CA VAL A 8 -8.38 8.71 9.14
C VAL A 8 -9.16 8.35 10.41
N ARG A 9 -9.25 9.26 11.36
CA ARG A 9 -10.29 9.17 12.38
C ARG A 9 -11.58 9.58 11.69
N LEU A 10 -12.29 8.57 11.16
CA LEU A 10 -13.71 8.71 10.94
C LEU A 10 -14.33 8.87 12.33
N GLY A 11 -14.17 10.05 12.90
CA GLY A 11 -14.86 10.43 14.12
C GLY A 11 -16.33 10.39 13.81
N ALA A 12 -17.03 9.38 14.33
CA ALA A 12 -18.46 9.36 14.40
C ALA A 12 -18.92 10.47 15.35
N SER A 13 -18.79 11.73 14.90
CA SER A 13 -19.61 12.82 15.40
C SER A 13 -21.00 12.51 14.86
N LYS A 14 -21.92 12.18 15.75
CA LYS A 14 -23.35 12.18 15.48
C LYS A 14 -23.80 13.63 15.23
N SER A 15 -23.45 14.16 14.06
CA SER A 15 -24.06 15.38 13.55
C SER A 15 -25.37 14.96 12.87
N SER A 16 -26.49 15.52 13.31
CA SER A 16 -27.83 15.22 12.82
C SER A 16 -28.14 15.82 11.43
N ALA A 17 -27.19 16.47 10.78
CA ALA A 17 -27.34 17.00 9.43
C ALA A 17 -26.37 16.28 8.47
N PRO A 18 -26.80 15.91 7.23
CA PRO A 18 -25.91 15.33 6.23
C PRO A 18 -24.79 16.33 5.90
N ALA A 19 -23.56 15.83 5.78
CA ALA A 19 -22.43 16.66 5.40
C ALA A 19 -22.65 17.26 4.00
N GLU A 20 -22.32 18.53 3.81
CA GLU A 20 -22.38 19.20 2.50
C GLU A 20 -21.10 18.96 1.70
N LEU A 21 -19.98 18.75 2.39
CA LEU A 21 -18.64 18.53 1.86
C LEU A 21 -17.92 17.50 2.72
N VAL A 22 -17.25 16.56 2.06
CA VAL A 22 -16.36 15.59 2.70
C VAL A 22 -14.97 15.72 2.10
N SER A 23 -13.95 15.84 2.97
CA SER A 23 -12.54 15.82 2.58
C SER A 23 -11.88 14.57 3.11
N ILE A 24 -11.14 13.85 2.27
CA ILE A 24 -10.38 12.66 2.67
C ILE A 24 -8.94 12.79 2.20
N GLY A 25 -8.01 12.51 3.12
CA GLY A 25 -6.61 12.29 2.83
C GLY A 25 -6.21 10.86 3.17
N THR A 26 -5.48 10.19 2.28
CA THR A 26 -4.90 8.88 2.53
C THR A 26 -3.49 8.83 1.97
N SER A 27 -2.65 7.99 2.56
CA SER A 27 -1.23 7.88 2.20
C SER A 27 -0.92 6.60 1.43
N ALA A 28 0.22 6.61 0.77
CA ALA A 28 0.77 5.43 0.12
C ALA A 28 1.12 4.34 1.14
N ARG A 29 1.39 3.15 0.63
CA ARG A 29 1.92 2.05 1.42
C ARG A 29 3.08 1.36 0.70
N LEU A 30 4.05 0.84 1.45
CA LEU A 30 4.98 -0.17 0.99
C LEU A 30 4.37 -1.56 1.13
N HIS A 31 4.66 -2.42 0.19
CA HIS A 31 4.39 -3.84 0.26
C HIS A 31 5.74 -4.56 0.24
N PHE A 32 6.14 -5.10 1.38
CA PHE A 32 7.46 -5.72 1.52
C PHE A 32 7.55 -7.09 0.85
N GLY A 33 6.42 -7.79 0.74
CA GLY A 33 6.39 -9.10 0.08
C GLY A 33 5.25 -9.97 0.59
N PHE A 34 5.17 -11.16 0.00
CA PHE A 34 4.27 -12.21 0.40
C PHE A 34 5.00 -13.25 1.25
N LEU A 35 4.26 -13.94 2.11
CA LEU A 35 4.76 -15.10 2.85
C LEU A 35 4.76 -16.36 1.95
N ASP A 36 3.70 -16.51 1.14
CA ASP A 36 3.57 -17.54 0.10
C ASP A 36 3.16 -16.88 -1.22
N PRO A 37 4.11 -16.41 -2.05
CA PRO A 37 3.80 -15.71 -3.30
C PRO A 37 3.23 -16.61 -4.40
N SER A 38 3.32 -17.95 -4.28
CA SER A 38 2.77 -18.88 -5.28
C SER A 38 1.25 -18.85 -5.38
N GLY A 39 0.60 -18.46 -4.29
CA GLY A 39 -0.85 -18.47 -4.20
C GLY A 39 -1.50 -19.85 -4.21
N ARG A 40 -0.72 -20.93 -4.02
CA ARG A 40 -1.16 -22.34 -4.13
C ARG A 40 -1.23 -23.07 -2.79
N GLY A 41 -0.74 -22.47 -1.73
CA GLY A 41 -0.82 -23.04 -0.38
C GLY A 41 -2.25 -23.11 0.15
N GLN A 42 -2.43 -23.80 1.27
CA GLN A 42 -3.73 -23.91 1.96
C GLN A 42 -4.33 -22.52 2.28
N ARG A 43 -3.48 -21.54 2.59
CA ARG A 43 -3.82 -20.12 2.73
C ARG A 43 -2.79 -19.29 1.95
N PRO A 44 -3.12 -18.96 0.70
CA PRO A 44 -2.17 -18.34 -0.21
C PRO A 44 -1.81 -16.92 0.19
N PHE A 45 -0.69 -16.45 -0.31
CA PHE A 45 -0.18 -15.10 -0.12
C PHE A 45 0.20 -14.82 1.34
N GLY A 46 -0.61 -14.10 2.10
CA GLY A 46 -0.17 -13.45 3.33
C GLY A 46 0.88 -12.38 3.02
N SER A 47 0.77 -11.22 3.59
CA SER A 47 1.69 -10.15 3.22
C SER A 47 2.06 -9.26 4.40
N PHE A 48 3.26 -8.67 4.28
CA PHE A 48 3.77 -7.70 5.22
C PHE A 48 4.02 -6.37 4.52
N GLY A 49 3.67 -5.25 5.17
CA GLY A 49 3.81 -3.92 4.58
C GLY A 49 3.66 -2.80 5.60
N LEU A 50 3.81 -1.57 5.11
CA LEU A 50 3.90 -0.37 5.93
C LEU A 50 3.12 0.79 5.30
N ALA A 51 2.31 1.51 6.08
CA ALA A 51 1.77 2.80 5.70
C ALA A 51 2.88 3.85 5.66
N LEU A 52 2.82 4.74 4.68
CA LEU A 52 3.73 5.87 4.56
C LEU A 52 3.01 7.17 4.92
N ASP A 53 3.76 8.23 5.23
CA ASP A 53 3.18 9.57 5.37
C ASP A 53 3.01 10.24 4.00
N ARG A 54 3.87 9.93 3.04
CA ARG A 54 3.88 10.46 1.65
C ARG A 54 4.35 9.37 0.66
N PRO A 55 3.98 9.47 -0.62
CA PRO A 55 3.01 10.41 -1.22
C PRO A 55 1.57 10.15 -0.76
N ARG A 56 0.66 11.08 -1.06
CA ARG A 56 -0.74 11.06 -0.60
C ARG A 56 -1.72 11.10 -1.76
N THR A 57 -2.95 10.67 -1.48
CA THR A 57 -4.14 11.07 -2.23
C THR A 57 -4.97 11.99 -1.34
N ARG A 58 -5.37 13.13 -1.86
CA ARG A 58 -6.27 14.08 -1.21
C ARG A 58 -7.40 14.43 -2.14
N LEU A 59 -8.61 14.32 -1.64
CA LEU A 59 -9.82 14.60 -2.40
C LEU A 59 -10.89 15.31 -1.56
N THR A 60 -11.77 16.00 -2.28
CA THR A 60 -13.01 16.56 -1.71
C THR A 60 -14.20 16.09 -2.54
N LEU A 61 -15.31 15.80 -1.87
CA LEU A 61 -16.56 15.35 -2.48
C LEU A 61 -17.73 16.18 -1.96
N ARG A 62 -18.60 16.62 -2.87
CA ARG A 62 -19.88 17.26 -2.56
C ARG A 62 -20.97 16.80 -3.49
N ARG A 63 -22.25 16.98 -3.10
CA ARG A 63 -23.37 16.74 -4.01
C ARG A 63 -23.36 17.74 -5.16
N ALA A 64 -23.83 17.30 -6.33
CA ALA A 64 -23.92 18.11 -7.54
C ALA A 64 -25.10 17.69 -8.39
N PRO A 65 -25.58 18.54 -9.35
CA PRO A 65 -26.67 18.16 -10.26
C PRO A 65 -26.28 17.04 -11.24
N ALA A 66 -24.98 16.89 -11.54
CA ALA A 66 -24.43 15.86 -12.41
C ALA A 66 -23.06 15.42 -11.90
N PHE A 67 -22.64 14.21 -12.29
CA PHE A 67 -21.29 13.74 -11.99
C PHE A 67 -20.26 14.63 -12.68
N ASN A 68 -19.32 15.13 -11.89
CA ASN A 68 -18.19 15.92 -12.36
C ASN A 68 -16.94 15.53 -11.57
N VAL A 69 -15.84 15.28 -12.26
CA VAL A 69 -14.53 14.98 -11.63
C VAL A 69 -13.49 15.96 -12.17
N THR A 70 -12.78 16.59 -11.26
CA THR A 70 -11.77 17.61 -11.58
C THR A 70 -10.47 17.34 -10.83
N GLY A 71 -9.36 17.92 -11.30
CA GLY A 71 -8.03 17.73 -10.73
C GLY A 71 -7.22 16.69 -11.48
N VAL A 72 -6.52 15.81 -10.76
CA VAL A 72 -5.61 14.81 -11.34
C VAL A 72 -6.26 13.42 -11.38
N ASP A 73 -5.86 12.57 -12.35
CA ASP A 73 -6.32 11.17 -12.50
C ASP A 73 -7.86 11.00 -12.58
N CYS A 74 -8.53 11.96 -13.25
CA CYS A 74 -9.99 12.06 -13.29
C CYS A 74 -10.69 10.81 -13.84
N ALA A 75 -10.18 10.17 -14.89
CA ALA A 75 -10.82 9.04 -15.53
C ALA A 75 -10.97 7.82 -14.58
N ARG A 76 -9.89 7.50 -13.85
CA ARG A 76 -9.91 6.41 -12.86
C ARG A 76 -10.81 6.75 -11.67
N ALA A 77 -10.74 7.99 -11.21
CA ALA A 77 -11.57 8.48 -10.12
C ALA A 77 -13.05 8.48 -10.46
N GLU A 78 -13.44 8.87 -11.68
CA GLU A 78 -14.81 8.84 -12.14
C GLU A 78 -15.37 7.40 -12.16
N THR A 79 -14.57 6.46 -12.64
CA THR A 79 -14.94 5.03 -12.63
C THR A 79 -15.23 4.56 -11.20
N TYR A 80 -14.36 4.85 -10.23
CA TYR A 80 -14.59 4.47 -8.84
C TYR A 80 -15.80 5.18 -8.23
N LEU A 81 -15.98 6.47 -8.52
CA LEU A 81 -17.11 7.24 -8.02
C LEU A 81 -18.46 6.66 -8.47
N ARG A 82 -18.60 6.41 -9.79
CA ARG A 82 -19.83 5.84 -10.37
C ARG A 82 -20.09 4.43 -9.85
N THR A 83 -19.06 3.58 -9.81
CA THR A 83 -19.19 2.21 -9.28
C THR A 83 -19.60 2.22 -7.81
N THR A 84 -19.01 3.09 -7.01
CA THR A 84 -19.35 3.23 -5.59
C THR A 84 -20.81 3.69 -5.42
N ALA A 85 -21.22 4.76 -6.11
CA ALA A 85 -22.57 5.29 -6.02
C ALA A 85 -23.61 4.21 -6.39
N ALA A 86 -23.40 3.50 -7.51
CA ALA A 86 -24.25 2.41 -7.92
C ALA A 86 -24.30 1.28 -6.89
N SER A 87 -23.14 0.90 -6.31
CA SER A 87 -23.06 -0.21 -5.36
C SER A 87 -23.68 0.09 -4.00
N LEU A 88 -23.74 1.36 -3.61
CA LEU A 88 -24.40 1.82 -2.39
C LEU A 88 -25.89 2.13 -2.61
N GLY A 89 -26.37 2.04 -3.84
CA GLY A 89 -27.78 2.32 -4.19
C GLY A 89 -28.14 3.80 -4.00
N VAL A 90 -27.17 4.72 -4.06
CA VAL A 90 -27.42 6.15 -3.90
C VAL A 90 -27.75 6.79 -5.25
N ALA A 91 -28.85 7.58 -5.29
CA ALA A 91 -29.35 8.20 -6.51
C ALA A 91 -28.68 9.56 -6.81
N GLY A 92 -27.81 10.04 -5.93
CA GLY A 92 -27.14 11.34 -6.05
C GLY A 92 -26.08 11.39 -7.14
N ALA A 93 -25.82 12.59 -7.65
CA ALA A 93 -24.64 12.89 -8.43
C ALA A 93 -23.68 13.77 -7.62
N TYR A 94 -22.40 13.74 -7.95
CA TYR A 94 -21.35 14.31 -7.12
C TYR A 94 -20.33 15.09 -7.94
N HIS A 95 -19.78 16.13 -7.33
CA HIS A 95 -18.55 16.76 -7.76
C HIS A 95 -17.42 16.25 -6.88
N LEU A 96 -16.48 15.54 -7.49
CA LEU A 96 -15.24 15.07 -6.89
C LEU A 96 -14.08 15.93 -7.39
N HIS A 97 -13.28 16.46 -6.48
CA HIS A 97 -12.04 17.14 -6.81
C HIS A 97 -10.85 16.41 -6.19
N LEU A 98 -9.82 16.16 -6.99
CA LEU A 98 -8.58 15.53 -6.55
C LEU A 98 -7.44 16.55 -6.57
N ASP A 99 -6.97 16.93 -5.37
CA ASP A 99 -5.84 17.87 -5.20
C ASP A 99 -4.52 17.18 -5.54
N GLU A 100 -4.32 15.96 -5.00
CA GLU A 100 -3.13 15.14 -5.22
C GLU A 100 -3.49 13.66 -5.23
N VAL A 101 -2.73 12.84 -5.95
CA VAL A 101 -2.86 11.38 -5.97
C VAL A 101 -1.50 10.71 -5.85
N ILE A 102 -1.49 9.54 -5.22
CA ILE A 102 -0.34 8.64 -5.20
C ILE A 102 -0.06 8.19 -6.63
N LEU A 103 1.21 8.20 -7.04
CA LEU A 103 1.65 7.80 -8.39
C LEU A 103 1.05 6.46 -8.81
N SER A 104 0.43 6.44 -9.98
CA SER A 104 -0.19 5.26 -10.55
C SER A 104 0.87 4.26 -10.98
N HIS A 105 0.61 2.97 -10.74
CA HIS A 105 1.48 1.86 -11.14
C HIS A 105 2.92 1.91 -10.61
N ALA A 106 3.13 2.67 -9.52
CA ALA A 106 4.42 2.78 -8.84
C ALA A 106 4.62 1.72 -7.73
N GLY A 107 3.71 0.77 -7.54
CA GLY A 107 3.80 -0.22 -6.45
C GLY A 107 3.39 0.32 -5.08
N LEU A 108 2.88 1.55 -5.00
CA LEU A 108 2.57 2.26 -3.76
C LEU A 108 1.11 2.15 -3.31
N GLY A 109 0.30 1.32 -3.97
CA GLY A 109 -1.09 1.07 -3.57
C GLY A 109 -2.09 2.13 -4.03
N SER A 110 -1.73 3.01 -4.98
CA SER A 110 -2.57 4.13 -5.44
C SER A 110 -4.01 3.73 -5.78
N GLY A 111 -4.20 2.62 -6.49
CA GLY A 111 -5.53 2.16 -6.88
C GLY A 111 -6.44 1.80 -5.70
N THR A 112 -5.90 1.13 -4.68
CA THR A 112 -6.66 0.76 -3.48
C THR A 112 -6.93 1.99 -2.62
N GLN A 113 -5.94 2.86 -2.43
CA GLN A 113 -6.09 4.08 -1.64
C GLN A 113 -7.13 5.03 -2.24
N LEU A 114 -7.08 5.26 -3.57
CA LEU A 114 -8.05 6.10 -4.26
C LEU A 114 -9.48 5.50 -4.19
N ALA A 115 -9.61 4.19 -4.43
CA ALA A 115 -10.89 3.50 -4.38
C ALA A 115 -11.54 3.61 -2.99
N LEU A 116 -10.77 3.35 -1.93
CA LEU A 116 -11.24 3.44 -0.55
C LEU A 116 -11.57 4.87 -0.14
N ALA A 117 -10.75 5.85 -0.56
CA ALA A 117 -11.00 7.26 -0.26
C ALA A 117 -12.30 7.75 -0.90
N ILE A 118 -12.54 7.42 -2.17
CA ILE A 118 -13.80 7.76 -2.85
C ILE A 118 -14.98 7.04 -2.21
N GLY A 119 -14.85 5.74 -1.92
CA GLY A 119 -15.89 4.95 -1.29
C GLY A 119 -16.27 5.47 0.10
N ALA A 120 -15.27 5.79 0.92
CA ALA A 120 -15.49 6.36 2.24
C ALA A 120 -16.10 7.78 2.16
N ALA A 121 -15.68 8.60 1.17
CA ALA A 121 -16.24 9.92 0.97
C ALA A 121 -17.72 9.88 0.59
N VAL A 122 -18.12 9.01 -0.35
CA VAL A 122 -19.53 8.83 -0.72
C VAL A 122 -20.34 8.33 0.47
N ALA A 123 -19.87 7.29 1.17
CA ALA A 123 -20.56 6.77 2.35
C ALA A 123 -20.75 7.86 3.42
N ALA A 124 -19.71 8.62 3.73
CA ALA A 124 -19.77 9.70 4.72
C ALA A 124 -20.74 10.82 4.31
N LEU A 125 -20.74 11.22 3.02
CA LEU A 125 -21.64 12.24 2.49
C LEU A 125 -23.10 11.80 2.54
N GLU A 126 -23.36 10.50 2.38
CA GLU A 126 -24.71 9.92 2.44
C GLU A 126 -25.12 9.46 3.86
N GLY A 127 -24.29 9.72 4.88
CA GLY A 127 -24.57 9.32 6.26
C GLY A 127 -24.51 7.80 6.48
N ILE A 128 -23.85 7.07 5.59
CA ILE A 128 -23.66 5.61 5.67
C ILE A 128 -22.33 5.33 6.38
N SER A 129 -22.35 4.44 7.36
CA SER A 129 -21.08 3.98 7.97
C SER A 129 -20.27 3.19 6.94
N PRO A 130 -19.03 3.61 6.61
CA PRO A 130 -18.25 2.96 5.55
C PRO A 130 -17.75 1.59 6.01
N ASP A 131 -18.14 0.54 5.32
CA ASP A 131 -17.49 -0.76 5.37
C ASP A 131 -16.37 -0.80 4.34
N LEU A 132 -15.14 -0.54 4.77
CA LEU A 132 -13.96 -0.47 3.89
C LEU A 132 -13.70 -1.80 3.18
N ARG A 133 -13.98 -2.94 3.81
CA ARG A 133 -13.80 -4.25 3.19
C ARG A 133 -14.85 -4.50 2.11
N ALA A 134 -16.10 -4.16 2.36
CA ALA A 134 -17.16 -4.23 1.36
C ALA A 134 -16.87 -3.29 0.18
N ILE A 135 -16.43 -2.07 0.43
CA ILE A 135 -16.02 -1.11 -0.61
C ILE A 135 -14.87 -1.68 -1.44
N ALA A 136 -13.83 -2.21 -0.80
CA ALA A 136 -12.69 -2.82 -1.49
C ALA A 136 -13.13 -4.00 -2.39
N ALA A 137 -13.96 -4.91 -1.86
CA ALA A 137 -14.46 -6.06 -2.61
C ALA A 137 -15.25 -5.64 -3.86
N ARG A 138 -16.16 -4.66 -3.73
CA ARG A 138 -16.98 -4.13 -4.83
C ARG A 138 -16.16 -3.43 -5.92
N LEU A 139 -15.03 -2.81 -5.53
CA LEU A 139 -14.11 -2.12 -6.43
C LEU A 139 -12.94 -3.02 -6.88
N ASP A 140 -13.04 -4.31 -6.64
CA ASP A 140 -12.05 -5.32 -7.04
C ASP A 140 -10.66 -5.07 -6.44
N ARG A 141 -10.61 -4.71 -5.14
CA ARG A 141 -9.39 -4.40 -4.40
C ARG A 141 -9.14 -5.39 -3.27
N GLY A 142 -7.86 -5.61 -2.95
CA GLY A 142 -7.46 -6.41 -1.79
C GLY A 142 -7.49 -7.92 -2.00
N LYS A 143 -7.63 -8.45 -3.20
CA LYS A 143 -7.79 -9.90 -3.46
C LYS A 143 -6.59 -10.74 -2.99
N ARG A 144 -5.36 -10.25 -3.17
CA ARG A 144 -4.13 -10.97 -2.79
C ARG A 144 -3.55 -10.49 -1.47
N SER A 145 -3.69 -9.19 -1.16
CA SER A 145 -3.11 -8.57 0.02
C SER A 145 -4.10 -7.61 0.68
N GLY A 146 -4.25 -7.71 1.97
CA GLY A 146 -5.04 -6.82 2.81
C GLY A 146 -4.32 -5.55 3.25
N ILE A 147 -3.00 -5.43 2.98
CA ILE A 147 -2.18 -4.32 3.46
C ILE A 147 -2.78 -2.96 3.07
N GLY A 148 -3.20 -2.79 1.80
CA GLY A 148 -3.77 -1.51 1.36
C GLY A 148 -5.05 -1.11 2.10
N ILE A 149 -5.88 -2.07 2.49
CA ILE A 149 -7.11 -1.82 3.25
C ILE A 149 -6.79 -1.49 4.71
N ALA A 150 -5.92 -2.27 5.33
CA ALA A 150 -5.56 -2.10 6.73
C ALA A 150 -4.76 -0.81 6.96
N THR A 151 -3.82 -0.48 6.07
CA THR A 151 -3.06 0.78 6.14
C THR A 151 -3.94 2.01 5.90
N PHE A 152 -4.98 1.91 5.06
CA PHE A 152 -5.98 2.97 4.92
C PHE A 152 -6.76 3.20 6.22
N ALA A 153 -7.17 2.12 6.88
CA ALA A 153 -7.99 2.19 8.09
C ALA A 153 -7.21 2.71 9.30
N GLU A 154 -5.99 2.22 9.49
CA GLU A 154 -5.29 2.35 10.78
C GLU A 154 -3.82 2.79 10.66
N GLY A 155 -3.24 2.79 9.46
CA GLY A 155 -1.80 3.06 9.28
C GLY A 155 -0.91 2.00 9.90
N GLY A 156 0.38 2.33 10.09
CA GLY A 156 1.37 1.46 10.75
C GLY A 156 1.91 0.33 9.86
N ALA A 157 2.69 -0.56 10.47
CA ALA A 157 3.15 -1.79 9.86
C ALA A 157 2.07 -2.88 10.04
N VAL A 158 1.73 -3.57 8.96
CA VAL A 158 0.61 -4.52 8.91
C VAL A 158 1.08 -5.86 8.38
N LEU A 159 0.70 -6.92 9.09
CA LEU A 159 0.75 -8.30 8.61
C LEU A 159 -0.66 -8.78 8.30
N ASP A 160 -0.91 -9.27 7.10
CA ASP A 160 -2.16 -9.96 6.74
C ASP A 160 -1.98 -11.47 6.57
N GLY A 161 -3.06 -12.21 6.76
CA GLY A 161 -3.05 -13.67 6.72
C GLY A 161 -3.40 -14.27 5.35
N GLY A 162 -3.35 -13.48 4.27
CA GLY A 162 -3.80 -13.93 2.95
C GLY A 162 -5.32 -14.17 2.86
N PRO A 163 -5.86 -14.30 1.64
CA PRO A 163 -7.29 -14.54 1.45
C PRO A 163 -7.71 -15.92 1.91
N GLY A 164 -8.91 -16.03 2.48
CA GLY A 164 -9.62 -17.29 2.61
C GLY A 164 -10.49 -17.56 1.38
N ALA A 165 -11.22 -18.67 1.37
CA ALA A 165 -12.16 -18.99 0.31
C ALA A 165 -13.21 -17.87 0.16
N GLY A 166 -13.15 -17.11 -0.93
CA GLY A 166 -14.08 -16.02 -1.23
C GLY A 166 -14.00 -14.80 -0.30
N THR A 167 -12.95 -14.66 0.51
CA THR A 167 -12.81 -13.55 1.46
C THR A 167 -11.54 -12.74 1.23
N LEU A 168 -11.59 -11.45 1.53
CA LEU A 168 -10.41 -10.60 1.54
C LEU A 168 -9.47 -10.97 2.70
N PRO A 169 -8.15 -10.80 2.53
CA PRO A 169 -7.17 -11.05 3.59
C PRO A 169 -7.53 -10.33 4.90
N PRO A 170 -7.55 -11.03 6.04
CA PRO A 170 -7.68 -10.38 7.33
C PRO A 170 -6.34 -9.76 7.76
N ALA A 171 -6.35 -8.57 8.33
CA ALA A 171 -5.21 -8.07 9.09
C ALA A 171 -5.05 -8.93 10.35
N LEU A 172 -3.88 -9.52 10.54
CA LEU A 172 -3.54 -10.35 11.71
C LEU A 172 -2.90 -9.52 12.81
N CYS A 173 -2.06 -8.58 12.41
CA CYS A 173 -1.30 -7.73 13.31
C CYS A 173 -1.12 -6.35 12.69
N ARG A 174 -1.21 -5.33 13.51
CA ARG A 174 -0.84 -3.96 13.19
C ARG A 174 0.01 -3.40 14.31
N LEU A 175 1.20 -2.90 13.97
CA LEU A 175 2.14 -2.29 14.91
C LEU A 175 2.45 -0.85 14.50
N PRO A 176 2.70 0.05 15.45
CA PRO A 176 3.23 1.36 15.15
C PRO A 176 4.63 1.23 14.53
N PHE A 177 4.94 2.06 13.55
CA PHE A 177 6.31 2.20 13.04
C PHE A 177 7.05 3.23 13.91
N PRO A 178 8.29 2.97 14.34
CA PRO A 178 9.03 3.90 15.20
C PRO A 178 9.17 5.28 14.57
N ARG A 179 8.86 6.33 15.32
CA ARG A 179 8.73 7.70 14.79
C ARG A 179 10.04 8.30 14.32
N GLU A 180 11.16 7.83 14.84
CA GLU A 180 12.49 8.30 14.49
C GLU A 180 12.95 7.75 13.14
N TRP A 181 12.46 6.56 12.76
CA TRP A 181 12.88 5.91 11.53
C TRP A 181 12.30 6.62 10.30
N ARG A 182 13.05 6.58 9.22
CA ARG A 182 12.66 7.17 7.94
C ARG A 182 12.64 6.12 6.85
N VAL A 183 11.77 6.34 5.89
CA VAL A 183 11.73 5.58 4.64
C VAL A 183 12.18 6.51 3.51
N LEU A 184 13.23 6.11 2.80
CA LEU A 184 13.63 6.73 1.56
C LEU A 184 12.91 6.01 0.41
N LEU A 185 12.32 6.77 -0.49
CA LEU A 185 11.68 6.24 -1.69
C LEU A 185 12.54 6.60 -2.90
N ILE A 186 12.77 5.61 -3.76
CA ILE A 186 13.56 5.76 -4.98
C ILE A 186 12.59 5.60 -6.15
N PHE A 187 12.40 6.67 -6.90
CA PHE A 187 11.48 6.71 -8.03
C PHE A 187 12.24 6.68 -9.35
N ASP A 188 11.72 5.88 -10.28
CA ASP A 188 12.11 5.93 -11.68
C ASP A 188 10.90 6.35 -12.51
N PRO A 189 10.86 7.59 -13.01
CA PRO A 189 9.73 8.08 -13.79
C PRO A 189 9.62 7.44 -15.18
N ALA A 190 10.69 6.78 -15.66
CA ALA A 190 10.70 6.13 -16.97
C ALA A 190 10.13 4.71 -16.94
N THR A 191 9.98 4.12 -15.76
CA THR A 191 9.54 2.73 -15.60
C THR A 191 8.15 2.67 -14.95
N THR A 192 7.30 1.79 -15.47
CA THR A 192 5.96 1.51 -14.93
C THR A 192 5.89 0.08 -14.43
N GLY A 193 5.34 -0.13 -13.23
CA GLY A 193 5.16 -1.46 -12.67
C GLY A 193 4.11 -2.30 -13.40
N MET A 194 4.25 -3.60 -13.31
CA MET A 194 3.28 -4.55 -13.87
C MET A 194 1.92 -4.42 -13.17
N HIS A 195 0.83 -4.47 -13.94
CA HIS A 195 -0.52 -4.29 -13.40
C HIS A 195 -1.61 -4.94 -14.24
N GLY A 196 -2.80 -5.14 -13.68
CA GLY A 196 -3.97 -5.63 -14.39
C GLY A 196 -3.83 -7.06 -14.92
N ALA A 197 -4.20 -7.30 -16.18
CA ALA A 197 -4.21 -8.61 -16.80
C ALA A 197 -2.79 -9.22 -16.92
N SER A 198 -1.78 -8.41 -17.21
CA SER A 198 -0.38 -8.85 -17.28
C SER A 198 0.14 -9.33 -15.92
N GLU A 199 -0.19 -8.62 -14.85
CA GLU A 199 0.14 -9.05 -13.49
C GLU A 199 -0.53 -10.39 -13.15
N THR A 200 -1.81 -10.55 -13.50
CA THR A 200 -2.55 -11.80 -13.26
C THR A 200 -1.94 -12.97 -14.02
N ALA A 201 -1.58 -12.77 -15.29
CA ALA A 201 -0.93 -13.78 -16.11
C ALA A 201 0.47 -14.14 -15.57
N ALA A 202 1.22 -13.15 -15.09
CA ALA A 202 2.51 -13.35 -14.46
C ALA A 202 2.42 -14.27 -13.23
N PHE A 203 1.50 -13.97 -12.29
CA PHE A 203 1.28 -14.83 -11.13
C PHE A 203 0.91 -16.28 -11.53
N ALA A 204 0.11 -16.46 -12.58
CA ALA A 204 -0.28 -17.80 -13.04
C ALA A 204 0.88 -18.60 -13.64
N SER A 205 1.91 -17.94 -14.16
CA SER A 205 3.07 -18.57 -14.80
C SER A 205 4.23 -18.89 -13.84
N LEU A 206 4.18 -18.37 -12.61
CA LEU A 206 5.23 -18.60 -11.61
C LEU A 206 5.20 -20.05 -11.12
N PRO A 207 6.38 -20.64 -10.83
CA PRO A 207 6.47 -21.96 -10.21
C PRO A 207 5.91 -21.97 -8.80
N ASP A 208 5.80 -23.14 -8.19
CA ASP A 208 5.50 -23.25 -6.76
C ASP A 208 6.62 -22.60 -5.95
N PHE A 209 6.22 -21.89 -4.89
CA PHE A 209 7.17 -21.36 -3.94
C PHE A 209 7.48 -22.45 -2.90
N PRO A 210 8.76 -22.71 -2.56
CA PRO A 210 9.10 -23.79 -1.65
C PRO A 210 8.48 -23.60 -0.26
N GLU A 211 7.86 -24.64 0.29
CA GLU A 211 7.23 -24.60 1.62
C GLU A 211 8.24 -24.22 2.72
N ALA A 212 9.49 -24.69 2.60
CA ALA A 212 10.55 -24.33 3.53
C ALA A 212 10.86 -22.81 3.52
N GLU A 213 10.79 -22.17 2.36
CA GLU A 213 10.96 -20.71 2.25
C GLU A 213 9.77 -19.97 2.84
N THR A 214 8.54 -20.45 2.60
CA THR A 214 7.33 -19.92 3.28
C THR A 214 7.45 -20.02 4.80
N ALA A 215 7.89 -21.17 5.33
CA ALA A 215 8.09 -21.36 6.76
C ALA A 215 9.16 -20.41 7.30
N GLU A 216 10.27 -20.22 6.60
CA GLU A 216 11.32 -19.31 7.00
C GLU A 216 10.87 -17.83 6.95
N LEU A 217 10.13 -17.42 5.92
CA LEU A 217 9.55 -16.07 5.86
C LEU A 217 8.57 -15.83 7.02
N CYS A 218 7.69 -16.79 7.32
CA CYS A 218 6.80 -16.72 8.47
C CYS A 218 7.57 -16.56 9.78
N ARG A 219 8.60 -17.39 10.00
CA ARG A 219 9.46 -17.32 11.19
C ARG A 219 10.13 -15.96 11.31
N ARG A 220 10.72 -15.46 10.22
CA ARG A 220 11.42 -14.17 10.20
C ARG A 220 10.51 -12.98 10.45
N VAL A 221 9.31 -13.00 9.91
CA VAL A 221 8.34 -11.95 10.19
C VAL A 221 7.87 -12.02 11.63
N LEU A 222 7.40 -13.21 12.09
CA LEU A 222 6.78 -13.36 13.42
C LEU A 222 7.78 -13.25 14.57
N LEU A 223 9.00 -13.80 14.43
CA LEU A 223 10.00 -13.87 15.49
C LEU A 223 11.20 -12.92 15.25
N GLY A 224 11.15 -12.13 14.19
CA GLY A 224 12.20 -11.15 13.87
C GLY A 224 11.62 -9.76 13.62
N ALA A 225 10.95 -9.52 12.48
CA ALA A 225 10.53 -8.18 12.09
C ALA A 225 9.49 -7.56 13.05
N LEU A 226 8.50 -8.33 13.51
CA LEU A 226 7.48 -7.81 14.42
C LEU A 226 8.04 -7.49 15.82
N PRO A 227 8.83 -8.37 16.48
CA PRO A 227 9.52 -8.01 17.72
C PRO A 227 10.43 -6.79 17.56
N ALA A 228 11.24 -6.73 16.50
CA ALA A 228 12.12 -5.61 16.22
C ALA A 228 11.39 -4.27 16.11
N LEU A 229 10.18 -4.25 15.53
CA LEU A 229 9.33 -3.04 15.52
C LEU A 229 8.90 -2.62 16.94
N VAL A 230 8.51 -3.58 17.78
CA VAL A 230 8.07 -3.32 19.16
C VAL A 230 9.23 -2.80 20.01
N GLU A 231 10.40 -3.39 19.82
CA GLU A 231 11.62 -3.08 20.58
C GLU A 231 12.42 -1.91 20.00
N SER A 232 12.00 -1.40 18.82
CA SER A 232 12.73 -0.38 18.05
C SER A 232 14.15 -0.81 17.67
N ASP A 233 14.35 -2.10 17.41
CA ASP A 233 15.61 -2.66 16.89
C ASP A 233 15.66 -2.48 15.37
N PHE A 234 16.19 -1.32 14.97
CA PHE A 234 16.31 -0.91 13.58
C PHE A 234 17.08 -1.92 12.72
N LYS A 235 18.20 -2.40 13.24
CA LYS A 235 19.08 -3.30 12.48
C LYS A 235 18.38 -4.62 12.21
N THR A 236 17.81 -5.25 13.23
CA THR A 236 17.10 -6.51 13.06
C THR A 236 15.90 -6.34 12.12
N PHE A 237 15.12 -5.26 12.25
CA PHE A 237 14.02 -4.99 11.33
C PHE A 237 14.49 -4.93 9.86
N CYS A 238 15.54 -4.14 9.59
CA CYS A 238 16.10 -4.02 8.24
C CYS A 238 16.60 -5.36 7.70
N ASP A 239 17.28 -6.17 8.51
CA ASP A 239 17.80 -7.48 8.10
C ASP A 239 16.65 -8.44 7.73
N GLN A 240 15.51 -8.42 8.46
CA GLN A 240 14.37 -9.28 8.16
C GLN A 240 13.64 -8.82 6.89
N VAL A 241 13.43 -7.52 6.71
CA VAL A 241 12.81 -6.97 5.49
C VAL A 241 13.73 -7.22 4.29
N GLY A 242 15.03 -7.02 4.42
CA GLY A 242 16.01 -7.29 3.37
C GLY A 242 16.00 -8.75 2.92
N TYR A 243 15.95 -9.70 3.85
CA TYR A 243 15.81 -11.11 3.52
C TYR A 243 14.52 -11.39 2.73
N MET A 244 13.38 -10.87 3.18
CA MET A 244 12.11 -11.02 2.46
C MET A 244 12.22 -10.46 1.04
N GLN A 245 12.82 -9.28 0.88
CA GLN A 245 13.00 -8.64 -0.42
C GLN A 245 13.93 -9.44 -1.35
N GLU A 246 15.00 -10.02 -0.82
CA GLU A 246 15.88 -10.92 -1.57
C GLU A 246 15.11 -12.13 -2.11
N ARG A 247 14.28 -12.77 -1.28
CA ARG A 247 13.47 -13.92 -1.70
C ARG A 247 12.42 -13.52 -2.75
N MET A 248 11.75 -12.38 -2.55
CA MET A 248 10.79 -11.86 -3.53
C MET A 248 11.47 -11.48 -4.85
N GLY A 249 12.61 -10.81 -4.80
CA GLY A 249 13.40 -10.46 -5.99
C GLY A 249 13.85 -11.69 -6.78
N ALA A 250 14.32 -12.74 -6.10
CA ALA A 250 14.69 -14.01 -6.74
C ALA A 250 13.50 -14.72 -7.38
N TYR A 251 12.36 -14.74 -6.70
CA TYR A 251 11.15 -15.45 -7.17
C TYR A 251 10.49 -14.74 -8.36
N PHE A 252 10.37 -13.42 -8.31
CA PHE A 252 9.76 -12.61 -9.38
C PHE A 252 10.74 -12.22 -10.49
N GLY A 253 12.04 -12.34 -10.25
CA GLY A 253 13.11 -11.93 -11.15
C GLY A 253 12.99 -12.43 -12.60
N PRO A 254 12.65 -13.70 -12.84
CA PRO A 254 12.45 -14.22 -14.20
C PRO A 254 11.37 -13.49 -15.01
N LEU A 255 10.39 -12.88 -14.34
CA LEU A 255 9.27 -12.17 -14.99
C LEU A 255 9.49 -10.67 -15.10
N GLN A 256 10.37 -10.10 -14.27
CA GLN A 256 10.60 -8.66 -14.25
C GLN A 256 11.98 -8.24 -14.74
N GLY A 257 12.81 -9.19 -15.19
CA GLY A 257 14.12 -8.92 -15.79
C GLY A 257 15.25 -8.74 -14.77
N GLY A 258 15.04 -9.11 -13.49
CA GLY A 258 16.02 -8.98 -12.41
C GLY A 258 15.37 -8.88 -11.04
N ALA A 259 16.16 -8.61 -10.01
CA ALA A 259 15.64 -8.42 -8.65
C ALA A 259 14.73 -7.17 -8.53
N TYR A 260 14.95 -6.18 -9.39
CA TYR A 260 14.19 -4.94 -9.47
C TYR A 260 13.64 -4.73 -10.89
N VAL A 261 12.46 -4.12 -11.00
CA VAL A 261 11.84 -3.79 -12.29
C VAL A 261 12.60 -2.68 -13.02
N SER A 262 13.14 -1.71 -12.27
CA SER A 262 13.89 -0.58 -12.82
C SER A 262 15.39 -0.79 -12.64
N ALA A 263 16.15 -0.65 -13.74
CA ALA A 263 17.61 -0.66 -13.70
C ALA A 263 18.18 0.52 -12.89
N GLY A 264 17.58 1.71 -13.03
CA GLY A 264 17.99 2.89 -12.25
C GLY A 264 17.77 2.70 -10.75
N VAL A 265 16.65 2.08 -10.36
CA VAL A 265 16.42 1.71 -8.95
C VAL A 265 17.44 0.67 -8.49
N ALA A 266 17.78 -0.33 -9.32
CA ALA A 266 18.79 -1.32 -8.99
C ALA A 266 20.16 -0.68 -8.70
N GLU A 267 20.59 0.27 -9.55
CA GLU A 267 21.86 1.01 -9.36
C GLU A 267 21.91 1.76 -8.03
N VAL A 268 20.83 2.45 -7.67
CA VAL A 268 20.75 3.15 -6.37
C VAL A 268 20.73 2.16 -5.21
N GLN A 269 20.01 1.04 -5.32
CA GLN A 269 19.99 -0.01 -4.29
C GLN A 269 21.38 -0.62 -4.09
N ASP A 270 22.10 -0.92 -5.16
CA ASP A 270 23.48 -1.41 -5.11
C ASP A 270 24.43 -0.39 -4.46
N TRP A 271 24.22 0.90 -4.75
CA TRP A 271 25.00 1.95 -4.12
C TRP A 271 24.72 2.01 -2.61
N LEU A 272 23.45 1.97 -2.19
CA LEU A 272 23.04 1.95 -0.77
C LEU A 272 23.60 0.71 -0.04
N ALA A 273 23.58 -0.46 -0.68
CA ALA A 273 24.16 -1.69 -0.15
C ALA A 273 25.68 -1.53 0.10
N ARG A 274 26.41 -0.88 -0.80
CA ARG A 274 27.84 -0.56 -0.62
C ARG A 274 28.11 0.43 0.51
N GLN A 275 27.10 1.25 0.89
CA GLN A 275 27.17 2.09 2.11
C GLN A 275 26.86 1.31 3.39
N GLY A 276 26.61 0.01 3.30
CA GLY A 276 26.31 -0.86 4.44
C GLY A 276 24.85 -0.88 4.88
N LEU A 277 23.92 -0.33 4.09
CA LEU A 277 22.50 -0.40 4.42
C LEU A 277 21.96 -1.80 4.13
N THR A 278 21.08 -2.25 5.03
CA THR A 278 20.22 -3.43 4.87
C THR A 278 18.75 -2.99 4.82
N GLY A 279 17.81 -3.89 4.57
CA GLY A 279 16.39 -3.53 4.47
C GLY A 279 16.06 -2.79 3.17
N LEU A 280 16.86 -3.01 2.14
CA LEU A 280 16.67 -2.49 0.80
C LEU A 280 15.62 -3.29 0.05
N GLY A 281 14.85 -2.65 -0.84
CA GLY A 281 13.87 -3.39 -1.60
C GLY A 281 13.06 -2.58 -2.59
N GLN A 282 12.09 -3.28 -3.20
CA GLN A 282 11.10 -2.74 -4.12
C GLN A 282 9.69 -2.96 -3.57
N SER A 283 8.83 -1.98 -3.65
CA SER A 283 7.44 -2.12 -3.21
C SER A 283 6.59 -2.85 -4.24
N SER A 284 6.16 -4.07 -3.94
CA SER A 284 5.31 -4.88 -4.82
C SER A 284 5.97 -5.12 -6.20
N TRP A 285 5.19 -5.08 -7.30
CA TRP A 285 5.67 -5.08 -8.69
C TRP A 285 6.10 -3.68 -9.17
N GLY A 286 6.37 -2.82 -8.26
CA GLY A 286 6.60 -1.49 -8.37
C GLY A 286 7.37 -0.89 -9.33
N PRO A 287 7.90 0.15 -9.85
CA PRO A 287 9.33 0.35 -9.88
C PRO A 287 9.87 1.06 -8.63
N THR A 288 9.05 1.48 -7.70
CA THR A 288 9.53 2.23 -6.53
C THR A 288 10.41 1.37 -5.64
N GLY A 289 11.68 1.74 -5.54
CA GLY A 289 12.61 1.23 -4.55
C GLY A 289 12.40 1.89 -3.19
N PHE A 290 12.86 1.23 -2.14
CA PHE A 290 12.89 1.81 -0.81
C PHE A 290 14.12 1.40 -0.01
N ALA A 291 14.48 2.24 0.95
CA ALA A 291 15.48 1.99 1.98
C ALA A 291 15.01 2.58 3.30
N PHE A 292 15.59 2.14 4.41
CA PHE A 292 15.31 2.69 5.73
C PHE A 292 16.51 3.46 6.25
N ALA A 293 16.24 4.46 7.08
CA ALA A 293 17.22 5.17 7.88
C ALA A 293 16.75 5.23 9.34
N ALA A 294 17.67 5.06 10.28
CA ALA A 294 17.37 5.02 11.70
C ALA A 294 16.94 6.40 12.25
N SER A 295 17.22 7.47 11.50
CA SER A 295 16.87 8.83 11.90
C SER A 295 16.70 9.76 10.69
N GLU A 296 16.06 10.91 10.94
CA GLU A 296 15.95 12.01 9.96
C GLU A 296 17.35 12.45 9.46
N ALA A 297 18.31 12.60 10.39
CA ALA A 297 19.66 13.06 10.05
C ALA A 297 20.39 12.06 9.12
N GLU A 298 20.21 10.77 9.33
CA GLU A 298 20.76 9.72 8.46
C GLU A 298 20.07 9.76 7.10
N GLY A 299 18.74 9.84 7.06
CA GLY A 299 17.97 9.96 5.83
C GLY A 299 18.42 11.15 4.98
N GLN A 300 18.60 12.32 5.59
CA GLN A 300 19.07 13.52 4.88
C GLN A 300 20.51 13.37 4.34
N LYS A 301 21.40 12.70 5.09
CA LYS A 301 22.76 12.41 4.58
C LYS A 301 22.72 11.51 3.35
N LEU A 302 21.88 10.49 3.37
CA LEU A 302 21.73 9.57 2.23
C LEU A 302 21.17 10.29 1.01
N LEU A 303 20.14 11.14 1.19
CA LEU A 303 19.55 11.94 0.11
C LEU A 303 20.55 12.95 -0.48
N ALA A 304 21.44 13.51 0.33
CA ALA A 304 22.45 14.47 -0.15
C ALA A 304 23.62 13.78 -0.87
N ALA A 305 23.80 12.46 -0.66
CA ALA A 305 24.89 11.70 -1.27
C ALA A 305 24.48 10.93 -2.52
N ALA A 306 23.16 10.78 -2.76
CA ALA A 306 22.57 10.13 -3.92
C ALA A 306 22.38 11.09 -5.09
#